data_f12b7e1eaeeb12b367287cd4c81978da
#
_entry.id   f12b7e1eaeeb12b367287cd4c81978da
#
_cell.length_a   1.000
_cell.length_b   1.000
_cell.length_c   1.000
_cell.angle_alpha   90.00
_cell.angle_beta   90.00
_cell.angle_gamma   90.00
#
_symmetry.space_group_name_H-M   'P 1'
#
loop_
_entity.id
_entity.type
_entity.pdbx_description
1 polymer ?
#
loop_
_entity_poly.entity_id
_entity_poly.type
_entity_poly.pdbx_seq_one_letter_code
_entity_poly.pdbx_strand_id
1 'polypeptide(L)'
;MAQDEGLELACISDEFENYYYESIKQTGIENFDKAILELEKCAQLQPNNEVVYFLLGKNYLYQKNYEEAYQNFQKAAELNPANRWNWVGMYDACYESRDFMKAIPVVQKLLEFKSEYKEDLTSLYMNTQQFDKALELINALNLETGTTEKRDNYKLQILQDVKYLGPEKDNLLKLIRSNPKEEENYIALIYLYSKSNQEEKANEIAKQLEKEIPTSDWAQVSLFKFHLNNNDSSKAVLSMNKVLKSEKIDKKIKHRIFNEFLIFAQAKPELEADLEKAIQYFENDKEVKVAKEIGKFFQAKKNPTKAIKFYRIHLNAVKDDIETVLLLLQAYTENGQFAELDAMSQEQLQMYPTQPELYYYNGLANNQLQLYKKAKDVLESGADFVIDNVTLEINFMIQLGEAFSGMGDAKKKEYYFKKANDLIIKAKK
;
A
#
# COMPACT_ATOMS: atom_id res chain seq x y z
N MET A 1 -77.78 21.68 -18.27
CA MET A 1 -76.55 21.86 -17.45
C MET A 1 -75.83 20.52 -17.12
N ALA A 2 -76.43 19.49 -16.55
CA ALA A 2 -75.75 18.23 -16.26
C ALA A 2 -75.29 17.40 -17.47
N GLN A 3 -75.98 17.53 -18.64
CA GLN A 3 -75.56 16.83 -19.88
C GLN A 3 -74.41 17.53 -20.59
N ASP A 4 -74.24 18.84 -20.47
CA ASP A 4 -73.15 19.59 -21.07
C ASP A 4 -71.82 19.39 -20.28
N GLU A 5 -71.88 19.34 -18.92
CA GLU A 5 -70.71 19.03 -18.11
C GLU A 5 -70.16 17.62 -18.35
N GLY A 6 -71.03 16.62 -18.59
CA GLY A 6 -70.64 15.26 -18.91
C GLY A 6 -70.00 15.12 -20.30
N LEU A 7 -70.42 15.88 -21.30
CA LEU A 7 -69.80 15.92 -22.62
C LEU A 7 -68.47 16.66 -22.63
N GLU A 8 -68.38 17.76 -21.91
CA GLU A 8 -67.08 18.49 -21.73
C GLU A 8 -66.06 17.65 -21.06
N LEU A 9 -66.40 16.94 -19.97
CA LEU A 9 -65.50 16.02 -19.25
C LEU A 9 -65.05 14.83 -20.13
N ALA A 10 -65.95 14.28 -20.96
CA ALA A 10 -65.61 13.20 -21.90
C ALA A 10 -64.68 13.67 -23.02
N CYS A 11 -64.92 14.86 -23.61
CA CYS A 11 -63.99 15.45 -24.58
C CYS A 11 -62.61 15.74 -24.01
N ILE A 12 -62.47 16.24 -22.78
CA ILE A 12 -61.23 16.51 -22.11
C ILE A 12 -60.47 15.20 -21.80
N SER A 13 -61.18 14.14 -21.44
CA SER A 13 -60.60 12.81 -21.22
C SER A 13 -60.00 12.25 -22.51
N ASP A 14 -60.71 12.32 -23.63
CA ASP A 14 -60.24 11.83 -24.94
C ASP A 14 -58.98 12.62 -25.42
N GLU A 15 -58.94 13.94 -25.22
CA GLU A 15 -57.81 14.77 -25.60
C GLU A 15 -56.58 14.44 -24.73
N PHE A 16 -56.78 14.30 -23.42
CA PHE A 16 -55.68 13.91 -22.50
C PHE A 16 -55.08 12.57 -22.90
N GLU A 17 -55.90 11.55 -23.13
CA GLU A 17 -55.47 10.22 -23.54
C GLU A 17 -54.67 10.25 -24.86
N ASN A 18 -55.12 11.01 -25.86
CA ASN A 18 -54.43 11.15 -27.13
C ASN A 18 -53.01 11.74 -26.95
N TYR A 19 -52.88 12.83 -26.19
CA TYR A 19 -51.56 13.43 -25.91
C TYR A 19 -50.68 12.51 -25.05
N TYR A 20 -51.28 11.84 -24.08
CA TYR A 20 -50.56 10.92 -23.20
C TYR A 20 -49.97 9.73 -23.97
N TYR A 21 -50.78 9.03 -24.79
CA TYR A 21 -50.28 7.92 -25.58
C TYR A 21 -49.30 8.36 -26.67
N GLU A 22 -49.50 9.51 -27.29
CA GLU A 22 -48.51 10.04 -28.23
C GLU A 22 -47.21 10.36 -27.54
N SER A 23 -47.19 10.90 -26.31
CA SER A 23 -46.01 11.15 -25.55
C SER A 23 -45.23 9.86 -25.23
N ILE A 24 -45.92 8.80 -24.82
CA ILE A 24 -45.33 7.49 -24.56
C ILE A 24 -44.67 6.92 -25.82
N LYS A 25 -45.35 7.00 -26.95
CA LYS A 25 -44.83 6.58 -28.25
C LYS A 25 -43.59 7.38 -28.64
N GLN A 26 -43.63 8.72 -28.49
CA GLN A 26 -42.49 9.58 -28.82
C GLN A 26 -41.29 9.33 -27.88
N THR A 27 -41.50 9.08 -26.58
CA THR A 27 -40.48 8.63 -25.66
C THR A 27 -39.85 7.29 -26.09
N GLY A 28 -40.70 6.33 -26.54
CA GLY A 28 -40.28 5.01 -26.98
C GLY A 28 -39.40 5.01 -28.24
N ILE A 29 -39.54 6.04 -29.10
CA ILE A 29 -38.67 6.25 -30.28
C ILE A 29 -37.62 7.33 -30.06
N GLU A 30 -37.35 7.69 -28.81
CA GLU A 30 -36.33 8.65 -28.36
C GLU A 30 -36.53 10.09 -28.91
N ASN A 31 -37.73 10.43 -29.33
CA ASN A 31 -38.11 11.79 -29.75
C ASN A 31 -38.58 12.60 -28.53
N PHE A 32 -37.65 12.87 -27.63
CA PHE A 32 -37.94 13.46 -26.32
C PHE A 32 -38.54 14.87 -26.43
N ASP A 33 -38.10 15.68 -27.38
CA ASP A 33 -38.68 17.03 -27.59
C ASP A 33 -40.18 16.97 -27.84
N LYS A 34 -40.61 16.08 -28.74
CA LYS A 34 -42.01 15.92 -29.04
C LYS A 34 -42.80 15.28 -27.88
N ALA A 35 -42.17 14.32 -27.17
CA ALA A 35 -42.78 13.72 -26.00
C ALA A 35 -43.06 14.76 -24.91
N ILE A 36 -42.14 15.70 -24.69
CA ILE A 36 -42.30 16.81 -23.73
C ILE A 36 -43.44 17.71 -24.14
N LEU A 37 -43.48 18.12 -25.41
CA LEU A 37 -44.58 18.97 -25.90
C LEU A 37 -45.97 18.34 -25.70
N GLU A 38 -46.12 17.03 -25.92
CA GLU A 38 -47.39 16.34 -25.70
C GLU A 38 -47.70 16.20 -24.19
N LEU A 39 -46.69 15.99 -23.35
CA LEU A 39 -46.85 15.94 -21.90
C LEU A 39 -47.18 17.31 -21.28
N GLU A 40 -46.68 18.41 -21.85
CA GLU A 40 -47.04 19.77 -21.43
C GLU A 40 -48.53 20.06 -21.69
N LYS A 41 -49.07 19.57 -22.80
CA LYS A 41 -50.52 19.63 -23.05
C LYS A 41 -51.29 18.79 -22.02
N CYS A 42 -50.79 17.60 -21.69
CA CYS A 42 -51.38 16.79 -20.61
C CYS A 42 -51.37 17.54 -19.28
N ALA A 43 -50.29 18.23 -18.93
CA ALA A 43 -50.17 19.02 -17.70
C ALA A 43 -51.14 20.22 -17.67
N GLN A 44 -51.43 20.83 -18.83
CA GLN A 44 -52.44 21.89 -18.93
C GLN A 44 -53.86 21.37 -18.68
N LEU A 45 -54.17 20.17 -19.20
CA LEU A 45 -55.48 19.55 -19.01
C LEU A 45 -55.66 18.99 -17.59
N GLN A 46 -54.60 18.41 -17.03
CA GLN A 46 -54.61 17.81 -15.70
C GLN A 46 -53.41 18.29 -14.84
N PRO A 47 -53.47 19.52 -14.29
CA PRO A 47 -52.32 20.12 -13.58
C PRO A 47 -51.92 19.44 -12.27
N ASN A 48 -52.78 18.55 -11.75
CA ASN A 48 -52.49 17.78 -10.52
C ASN A 48 -52.20 16.30 -10.78
N ASN A 49 -51.88 15.92 -12.02
CA ASN A 49 -51.56 14.56 -12.37
C ASN A 49 -50.05 14.29 -12.16
N GLU A 50 -49.70 13.62 -11.08
CA GLU A 50 -48.32 13.26 -10.72
C GLU A 50 -47.58 12.54 -11.84
N VAL A 51 -48.27 11.60 -12.55
CA VAL A 51 -47.63 10.76 -13.56
C VAL A 51 -47.14 11.60 -14.75
N VAL A 52 -47.85 12.66 -15.10
CA VAL A 52 -47.44 13.57 -16.18
C VAL A 52 -46.13 14.26 -15.85
N TYR A 53 -46.01 14.80 -14.64
CA TYR A 53 -44.76 15.45 -14.21
C TYR A 53 -43.62 14.46 -14.05
N PHE A 54 -43.91 13.24 -13.58
CA PHE A 54 -42.90 12.18 -13.54
C PHE A 54 -42.38 11.86 -14.95
N LEU A 55 -43.23 11.74 -15.94
CA LEU A 55 -42.85 11.48 -17.34
C LEU A 55 -42.12 12.67 -17.97
N LEU A 56 -42.50 13.90 -17.66
CA LEU A 56 -41.77 15.11 -18.05
C LEU A 56 -40.35 15.06 -17.49
N GLY A 57 -40.23 14.79 -16.20
CA GLY A 57 -38.92 14.64 -15.54
C GLY A 57 -38.04 13.60 -16.22
N LYS A 58 -38.60 12.44 -16.57
CA LYS A 58 -37.87 11.38 -17.31
C LYS A 58 -37.38 11.83 -18.68
N ASN A 59 -38.25 12.49 -19.49
CA ASN A 59 -37.88 12.95 -20.82
C ASN A 59 -36.81 14.04 -20.76
N TYR A 60 -36.88 14.98 -19.81
CA TYR A 60 -35.83 15.98 -19.58
C TYR A 60 -34.51 15.33 -19.11
N LEU A 61 -34.57 14.29 -18.28
CA LEU A 61 -33.42 13.55 -17.86
C LEU A 61 -32.69 12.86 -19.03
N TYR A 62 -33.46 12.26 -19.96
CA TYR A 62 -32.90 11.65 -21.17
C TYR A 62 -32.27 12.70 -22.11
N GLN A 63 -32.79 13.91 -22.14
CA GLN A 63 -32.17 15.05 -22.85
C GLN A 63 -30.96 15.64 -22.09
N LYS A 64 -30.67 15.17 -20.89
CA LYS A 64 -29.64 15.74 -19.98
C LYS A 64 -29.97 17.17 -19.52
N ASN A 65 -31.21 17.56 -19.57
CA ASN A 65 -31.74 18.81 -19.01
C ASN A 65 -32.05 18.57 -17.52
N TYR A 66 -31.00 18.50 -16.72
CA TYR A 66 -31.10 17.99 -15.34
C TYR A 66 -31.90 18.91 -14.41
N GLU A 67 -31.85 20.21 -14.63
CA GLU A 67 -32.59 21.17 -13.79
C GLU A 67 -34.10 21.04 -14.03
N GLU A 68 -34.53 21.02 -15.29
CA GLU A 68 -35.94 20.81 -15.67
C GLU A 68 -36.43 19.42 -15.25
N ALA A 69 -35.58 18.40 -15.36
CA ALA A 69 -35.88 17.06 -14.87
C ALA A 69 -36.15 17.09 -13.35
N TYR A 70 -35.25 17.71 -12.57
CA TYR A 70 -35.42 17.84 -11.13
C TYR A 70 -36.71 18.56 -10.76
N GLN A 71 -37.00 19.70 -11.38
CA GLN A 71 -38.21 20.49 -11.08
C GLN A 71 -39.49 19.71 -11.35
N ASN A 72 -39.56 18.96 -12.45
CA ASN A 72 -40.69 18.11 -12.75
C ASN A 72 -40.84 16.93 -11.81
N PHE A 73 -39.76 16.24 -11.45
CA PHE A 73 -39.79 15.20 -10.41
C PHE A 73 -40.16 15.75 -9.04
N GLN A 74 -39.69 16.96 -8.70
CA GLN A 74 -40.10 17.66 -7.48
C GLN A 74 -41.60 17.93 -7.48
N LYS A 75 -42.14 18.43 -8.57
CA LYS A 75 -43.59 18.66 -8.70
C LYS A 75 -44.38 17.35 -8.56
N ALA A 76 -43.91 16.26 -9.16
CA ALA A 76 -44.48 14.95 -8.96
C ALA A 76 -44.45 14.49 -7.50
N ALA A 77 -43.30 14.72 -6.79
CA ALA A 77 -43.14 14.37 -5.38
C ALA A 77 -44.04 15.25 -4.46
N GLU A 78 -44.27 16.50 -4.80
CA GLU A 78 -45.23 17.37 -4.09
C GLU A 78 -46.65 16.87 -4.20
N LEU A 79 -47.06 16.38 -5.41
CA LEU A 79 -48.39 15.84 -5.67
C LEU A 79 -48.58 14.46 -5.01
N ASN A 80 -47.55 13.63 -5.01
CA ASN A 80 -47.59 12.31 -4.37
C ASN A 80 -46.23 12.02 -3.62
N PRO A 81 -46.13 12.48 -2.39
CA PRO A 81 -44.92 12.27 -1.59
C PRO A 81 -44.65 10.81 -1.24
N ALA A 82 -45.66 9.95 -1.30
CA ALA A 82 -45.54 8.52 -1.00
C ALA A 82 -44.96 7.71 -2.16
N ASN A 83 -44.93 8.25 -3.36
CA ASN A 83 -44.34 7.61 -4.51
C ASN A 83 -42.80 7.77 -4.49
N ARG A 84 -42.09 6.72 -4.07
CA ARG A 84 -40.64 6.71 -4.02
C ARG A 84 -39.96 7.07 -5.35
N TRP A 85 -40.58 6.71 -6.49
CA TRP A 85 -39.95 6.91 -7.79
C TRP A 85 -39.80 8.39 -8.16
N ASN A 86 -40.63 9.28 -7.61
CA ASN A 86 -40.48 10.71 -7.80
C ASN A 86 -39.18 11.21 -7.14
N TRP A 87 -38.88 10.71 -5.93
CA TRP A 87 -37.66 11.03 -5.22
C TRP A 87 -36.41 10.39 -5.87
N VAL A 88 -36.57 9.19 -6.44
CA VAL A 88 -35.49 8.54 -7.22
C VAL A 88 -35.16 9.39 -8.43
N GLY A 89 -36.19 9.85 -9.19
CA GLY A 89 -35.96 10.74 -10.33
C GLY A 89 -35.25 12.05 -9.96
N MET A 90 -35.61 12.66 -8.83
CA MET A 90 -34.86 13.82 -8.31
C MET A 90 -33.42 13.50 -8.00
N TYR A 91 -33.16 12.34 -7.37
CA TYR A 91 -31.80 11.88 -7.06
C TYR A 91 -31.00 11.63 -8.34
N ASP A 92 -31.58 10.96 -9.32
CA ASP A 92 -30.90 10.68 -10.60
C ASP A 92 -30.52 11.99 -11.32
N ALA A 93 -31.42 12.99 -11.35
CA ALA A 93 -31.11 14.30 -11.92
C ALA A 93 -29.95 15.01 -11.20
N CYS A 94 -29.91 14.97 -9.86
CA CYS A 94 -28.82 15.53 -9.09
C CYS A 94 -27.50 14.76 -9.30
N TYR A 95 -27.56 13.44 -9.39
CA TYR A 95 -26.39 12.58 -9.56
C TYR A 95 -25.74 12.78 -10.92
N GLU A 96 -26.54 12.77 -11.99
CA GLU A 96 -26.08 12.97 -13.36
C GLU A 96 -25.52 14.40 -13.58
N SER A 97 -26.13 15.41 -12.94
CA SER A 97 -25.59 16.78 -12.95
C SER A 97 -24.38 16.99 -12.04
N ARG A 98 -24.04 16.00 -11.23
CA ARG A 98 -23.01 16.07 -10.15
C ARG A 98 -23.31 17.12 -9.07
N ASP A 99 -24.55 17.51 -8.91
CA ASP A 99 -24.97 18.37 -7.80
C ASP A 99 -25.19 17.52 -6.53
N PHE A 100 -24.10 17.02 -5.99
CA PHE A 100 -24.13 16.14 -4.81
C PHE A 100 -24.66 16.86 -3.56
N MET A 101 -24.52 18.16 -3.47
CA MET A 101 -25.10 18.93 -2.36
C MET A 101 -26.63 18.93 -2.41
N LYS A 102 -27.21 19.12 -3.58
CA LYS A 102 -28.66 19.08 -3.82
C LYS A 102 -29.22 17.65 -3.65
N ALA A 103 -28.41 16.62 -3.94
CA ALA A 103 -28.78 15.21 -3.78
C ALA A 103 -28.96 14.79 -2.31
N ILE A 104 -28.21 15.37 -1.35
CA ILE A 104 -28.23 14.96 0.07
C ILE A 104 -29.65 14.96 0.66
N PRO A 105 -30.41 16.05 0.65
CA PRO A 105 -31.76 16.06 1.23
C PRO A 105 -32.72 15.10 0.52
N VAL A 106 -32.53 14.86 -0.78
CA VAL A 106 -33.34 13.92 -1.55
C VAL A 106 -33.08 12.48 -1.07
N VAL A 107 -31.80 12.10 -0.92
CA VAL A 107 -31.43 10.77 -0.44
C VAL A 107 -31.82 10.58 1.04
N GLN A 108 -31.76 11.63 1.87
CA GLN A 108 -32.30 11.59 3.23
C GLN A 108 -33.79 11.28 3.24
N LYS A 109 -34.56 11.80 2.28
CA LYS A 109 -35.97 11.45 2.13
C LYS A 109 -36.16 10.00 1.64
N LEU A 110 -35.29 9.53 0.72
CA LEU A 110 -35.32 8.14 0.25
C LEU A 110 -35.05 7.12 1.36
N LEU A 111 -34.32 7.50 2.40
CA LEU A 111 -34.10 6.65 3.59
C LEU A 111 -35.40 6.31 4.34
N GLU A 112 -36.44 7.13 4.24
CA GLU A 112 -37.75 6.81 4.84
C GLU A 112 -38.42 5.61 4.14
N PHE A 113 -38.05 5.34 2.89
CA PHE A 113 -38.57 4.23 2.11
C PHE A 113 -37.68 2.97 2.21
N LYS A 114 -36.34 3.14 2.17
CA LYS A 114 -35.40 2.03 2.20
C LYS A 114 -34.08 2.43 2.84
N SER A 115 -33.60 1.60 3.74
CA SER A 115 -32.29 1.79 4.42
C SER A 115 -31.07 1.64 3.50
N GLU A 116 -31.22 0.97 2.33
CA GLU A 116 -30.15 0.80 1.33
C GLU A 116 -29.53 2.13 0.89
N TYR A 117 -30.29 3.21 0.88
CA TYR A 117 -29.82 4.56 0.51
C TYR A 117 -28.80 5.15 1.50
N LYS A 118 -28.50 4.47 2.63
CA LYS A 118 -27.38 4.87 3.50
C LYS A 118 -26.05 4.82 2.78
N GLU A 119 -25.84 3.86 1.86
CA GLU A 119 -24.63 3.76 1.05
C GLU A 119 -24.48 4.93 0.08
N ASP A 120 -25.60 5.33 -0.56
CA ASP A 120 -25.62 6.50 -1.45
C ASP A 120 -25.34 7.78 -0.66
N LEU A 121 -25.96 7.93 0.51
CA LEU A 121 -25.72 9.08 1.39
C LEU A 121 -24.27 9.15 1.86
N THR A 122 -23.66 7.99 2.17
CA THR A 122 -22.23 7.92 2.52
C THR A 122 -21.39 8.44 1.36
N SER A 123 -21.67 8.00 0.13
CA SER A 123 -20.95 8.44 -1.07
C SER A 123 -21.12 9.94 -1.32
N LEU A 124 -22.33 10.49 -1.10
CA LEU A 124 -22.60 11.92 -1.21
C LEU A 124 -21.82 12.74 -0.17
N TYR A 125 -21.75 12.27 1.07
CA TYR A 125 -20.94 12.94 2.10
C TYR A 125 -19.43 12.91 1.77
N MET A 126 -18.94 11.82 1.18
CA MET A 126 -17.57 11.74 0.68
C MET A 126 -17.30 12.75 -0.44
N ASN A 127 -18.18 12.79 -1.46
CA ASN A 127 -18.05 13.69 -2.60
C ASN A 127 -18.16 15.18 -2.21
N THR A 128 -18.93 15.48 -1.16
CA THR A 128 -19.12 16.85 -0.64
C THR A 128 -18.16 17.19 0.50
N GLN A 129 -17.19 16.32 0.79
CA GLN A 129 -16.17 16.46 1.85
C GLN A 129 -16.76 16.66 3.27
N GLN A 130 -17.99 16.18 3.50
CA GLN A 130 -18.60 16.14 4.83
C GLN A 130 -18.11 14.88 5.58
N PHE A 131 -16.81 14.80 5.79
CA PHE A 131 -16.12 13.61 6.30
C PHE A 131 -16.51 13.17 7.70
N ASP A 132 -16.93 14.12 8.57
CA ASP A 132 -17.51 13.84 9.89
C ASP A 132 -18.78 12.99 9.77
N LYS A 133 -19.73 13.42 8.94
CA LYS A 133 -20.98 12.67 8.69
C LYS A 133 -20.75 11.37 7.95
N ALA A 134 -19.81 11.36 7.00
CA ALA A 134 -19.42 10.14 6.30
C ALA A 134 -18.86 9.10 7.28
N LEU A 135 -17.93 9.50 8.17
CA LEU A 135 -17.32 8.61 9.15
C LEU A 135 -18.35 8.04 10.14
N GLU A 136 -19.27 8.89 10.64
CA GLU A 136 -20.34 8.46 11.54
C GLU A 136 -21.24 7.41 10.86
N LEU A 137 -21.65 7.67 9.59
CA LEU A 137 -22.53 6.77 8.86
C LEU A 137 -21.82 5.47 8.46
N ILE A 138 -20.54 5.52 8.08
CA ILE A 138 -19.70 4.33 7.83
C ILE A 138 -19.62 3.46 9.09
N ASN A 139 -19.36 4.06 10.25
CA ASN A 139 -19.26 3.33 11.50
C ASN A 139 -20.60 2.67 11.88
N ALA A 140 -21.72 3.37 11.68
CA ALA A 140 -23.06 2.81 11.88
C ALA A 140 -23.36 1.64 10.95
N LEU A 141 -23.05 1.79 9.64
CA LEU A 141 -23.24 0.73 8.65
C LEU A 141 -22.36 -0.49 8.91
N ASN A 142 -21.10 -0.27 9.32
CA ASN A 142 -20.20 -1.37 9.65
C ASN A 142 -20.69 -2.18 10.86
N LEU A 143 -21.33 -1.52 11.81
CA LEU A 143 -21.96 -2.20 12.95
C LEU A 143 -23.20 -2.98 12.54
N GLU A 144 -24.01 -2.46 11.60
CA GLU A 144 -25.27 -3.08 11.16
C GLU A 144 -25.05 -4.26 10.20
N THR A 145 -24.11 -4.11 9.24
CA THR A 145 -23.99 -5.01 8.08
C THR A 145 -22.59 -5.59 7.87
N GLY A 146 -21.64 -5.32 8.77
CA GLY A 146 -20.23 -5.66 8.60
C GLY A 146 -19.48 -4.68 7.69
N THR A 147 -18.18 -4.88 7.51
CA THR A 147 -17.31 -4.02 6.68
C THR A 147 -17.45 -4.32 5.19
N THR A 148 -17.16 -3.33 4.35
CA THR A 148 -17.02 -3.50 2.89
C THR A 148 -15.76 -2.78 2.41
N GLU A 149 -15.16 -3.27 1.33
CA GLU A 149 -13.96 -2.66 0.73
C GLU A 149 -14.17 -1.16 0.41
N LYS A 150 -15.35 -0.80 -0.10
CA LYS A 150 -15.69 0.60 -0.42
C LYS A 150 -15.66 1.47 0.84
N ARG A 151 -16.30 1.03 1.92
CA ARG A 151 -16.35 1.76 3.20
C ARG A 151 -14.98 1.82 3.87
N ASP A 152 -14.19 0.76 3.78
CA ASP A 152 -12.82 0.73 4.30
C ASP A 152 -11.93 1.72 3.55
N ASN A 153 -12.05 1.82 2.22
CA ASN A 153 -11.33 2.82 1.42
C ASN A 153 -11.74 4.25 1.77
N TYR A 154 -13.03 4.52 1.95
CA TYR A 154 -13.51 5.82 2.41
C TYR A 154 -12.98 6.16 3.80
N LYS A 155 -13.01 5.22 4.72
CA LYS A 155 -12.48 5.39 6.08
C LYS A 155 -10.98 5.66 6.08
N LEU A 156 -10.21 4.94 5.26
CA LEU A 156 -8.78 5.19 5.08
C LEU A 156 -8.50 6.61 4.57
N GLN A 157 -9.30 7.08 3.61
CA GLN A 157 -9.19 8.44 3.09
C GLN A 157 -9.48 9.49 4.15
N ILE A 158 -10.57 9.34 4.90
CA ILE A 158 -10.95 10.26 6.00
C ILE A 158 -9.86 10.31 7.07
N LEU A 159 -9.36 9.15 7.50
CA LEU A 159 -8.37 9.02 8.58
C LEU A 159 -6.94 9.44 8.17
N GLN A 160 -6.74 9.94 6.96
CA GLN A 160 -5.50 10.65 6.61
C GLN A 160 -5.40 12.01 7.33
N ASP A 161 -6.53 12.67 7.57
CA ASP A 161 -6.56 13.90 8.34
C ASP A 161 -6.62 13.59 9.87
N VAL A 162 -5.65 14.13 10.59
CA VAL A 162 -5.44 13.90 12.03
C VAL A 162 -6.68 14.25 12.87
N LYS A 163 -7.48 15.23 12.45
CA LYS A 163 -8.69 15.67 13.18
C LYS A 163 -9.74 14.57 13.35
N TYR A 164 -9.78 13.58 12.43
CA TYR A 164 -10.74 12.47 12.49
C TYR A 164 -10.23 11.25 13.27
N LEU A 165 -8.96 11.23 13.65
CA LEU A 165 -8.39 10.12 14.44
C LEU A 165 -8.98 10.04 15.85
N GLY A 166 -9.30 11.18 16.48
CA GLY A 166 -9.93 11.23 17.81
C GLY A 166 -11.29 10.55 17.84
N PRO A 167 -12.27 11.01 17.04
CA PRO A 167 -13.59 10.39 16.96
C PRO A 167 -13.54 8.88 16.66
N GLU A 168 -12.63 8.45 15.78
CA GLU A 168 -12.49 7.04 15.46
C GLU A 168 -11.91 6.22 16.63
N LYS A 169 -10.93 6.74 17.35
CA LYS A 169 -10.42 6.10 18.58
C LYS A 169 -11.52 5.92 19.62
N ASP A 170 -12.35 6.94 19.81
CA ASP A 170 -13.47 6.88 20.75
C ASP A 170 -14.54 5.84 20.32
N ASN A 171 -14.79 5.74 19.01
CA ASN A 171 -15.65 4.72 18.45
C ASN A 171 -15.10 3.31 18.71
N LEU A 172 -13.83 3.05 18.41
CA LEU A 172 -13.17 1.77 18.63
C LEU A 172 -13.14 1.39 20.12
N LEU A 173 -12.93 2.35 21.03
CA LEU A 173 -13.02 2.11 22.48
C LEU A 173 -14.42 1.67 22.91
N LYS A 174 -15.48 2.22 22.31
CA LYS A 174 -16.86 1.77 22.57
C LYS A 174 -17.09 0.34 22.05
N LEU A 175 -16.60 0.04 20.82
CA LEU A 175 -16.72 -1.29 20.22
C LEU A 175 -15.99 -2.36 21.06
N ILE A 176 -14.78 -2.06 21.53
CA ILE A 176 -14.01 -2.95 22.42
C ILE A 176 -14.76 -3.23 23.73
N ARG A 177 -15.40 -2.20 24.32
CA ARG A 177 -16.20 -2.40 25.55
C ARG A 177 -17.45 -3.25 25.31
N SER A 178 -18.11 -3.10 24.16
CA SER A 178 -19.31 -3.86 23.83
C SER A 178 -19.01 -5.29 23.39
N ASN A 179 -17.89 -5.49 22.67
CA ASN A 179 -17.44 -6.80 22.22
C ASN A 179 -15.94 -7.00 22.47
N PRO A 180 -15.52 -7.39 23.70
CA PRO A 180 -14.11 -7.53 24.05
C PRO A 180 -13.37 -8.68 23.34
N LYS A 181 -14.08 -9.54 22.61
CA LYS A 181 -13.48 -10.67 21.89
C LYS A 181 -13.24 -10.40 20.41
N GLU A 182 -13.55 -9.21 19.95
CA GLU A 182 -13.32 -8.80 18.57
C GLU A 182 -11.89 -8.24 18.42
N GLU A 183 -10.98 -9.05 17.91
CA GLU A 183 -9.55 -8.74 17.80
C GLU A 183 -9.27 -7.54 16.90
N GLU A 184 -10.04 -7.38 15.81
CA GLU A 184 -9.86 -6.36 14.79
C GLU A 184 -9.99 -4.94 15.36
N ASN A 185 -10.88 -4.72 16.32
CA ASN A 185 -11.06 -3.42 16.97
C ASN A 185 -9.81 -2.97 17.74
N TYR A 186 -9.14 -3.92 18.41
CA TYR A 186 -7.89 -3.64 19.12
C TYR A 186 -6.77 -3.32 18.15
N ILE A 187 -6.64 -4.11 17.09
CA ILE A 187 -5.60 -3.91 16.05
C ILE A 187 -5.75 -2.53 15.43
N ALA A 188 -6.98 -2.15 15.05
CA ALA A 188 -7.27 -0.84 14.48
C ALA A 188 -6.93 0.29 15.46
N LEU A 189 -7.30 0.16 16.73
CA LEU A 189 -7.04 1.17 17.76
C LEU A 189 -5.54 1.32 18.05
N ILE A 190 -4.81 0.22 18.16
CA ILE A 190 -3.35 0.21 18.31
C ILE A 190 -2.69 0.95 17.13
N TYR A 191 -3.13 0.65 15.89
CA TYR A 191 -2.62 1.34 14.70
C TYR A 191 -2.86 2.85 14.76
N LEU A 192 -4.06 3.30 15.16
CA LEU A 192 -4.38 4.73 15.26
C LEU A 192 -3.58 5.44 16.35
N TYR A 193 -3.34 4.80 17.49
CA TYR A 193 -2.48 5.36 18.53
C TYR A 193 -1.03 5.46 18.06
N SER A 194 -0.48 4.42 17.45
CA SER A 194 0.88 4.44 16.89
C SER A 194 1.04 5.50 15.80
N LYS A 195 0.07 5.61 14.87
CA LYS A 195 0.05 6.65 13.83
C LYS A 195 0.04 8.08 14.40
N SER A 196 -0.51 8.25 15.60
CA SER A 196 -0.59 9.56 16.31
C SER A 196 0.56 9.77 17.29
N ASN A 197 1.63 8.97 17.23
CA ASN A 197 2.76 8.99 18.16
C ASN A 197 2.35 8.82 19.66
N GLN A 198 1.26 8.09 19.92
CA GLN A 198 0.76 7.78 21.28
C GLN A 198 1.11 6.32 21.64
N GLU A 199 2.39 5.99 21.59
CA GLU A 199 2.90 4.62 21.75
C GLU A 199 2.54 4.00 23.11
N GLU A 200 2.49 4.79 24.20
CA GLU A 200 2.06 4.29 25.52
C GLU A 200 0.64 3.76 25.49
N LYS A 201 -0.29 4.52 24.89
CA LYS A 201 -1.68 4.10 24.75
C LYS A 201 -1.82 2.90 23.82
N ALA A 202 -1.05 2.87 22.71
CA ALA A 202 -1.02 1.69 21.84
C ALA A 202 -0.60 0.43 22.61
N ASN A 203 0.41 0.56 23.49
CA ASN A 203 0.87 -0.55 24.32
C ASN A 203 -0.17 -0.97 25.40
N GLU A 204 -0.89 -0.02 26.02
CA GLU A 204 -1.97 -0.34 26.96
C GLU A 204 -3.06 -1.18 26.29
N ILE A 205 -3.46 -0.79 25.06
CA ILE A 205 -4.45 -1.54 24.27
C ILE A 205 -3.90 -2.91 23.85
N ALA A 206 -2.61 -3.01 23.50
CA ALA A 206 -1.98 -4.29 23.16
C ALA A 206 -1.94 -5.25 24.37
N LYS A 207 -1.67 -4.76 25.57
CA LYS A 207 -1.76 -5.53 26.82
C LYS A 207 -3.19 -5.96 27.14
N GLN A 208 -4.16 -5.08 26.87
CA GLN A 208 -5.57 -5.42 27.02
C GLN A 208 -5.96 -6.52 26.04
N LEU A 209 -5.54 -6.43 24.79
CA LEU A 209 -5.76 -7.48 23.78
C LEU A 209 -5.15 -8.82 24.22
N GLU A 210 -3.89 -8.83 24.69
CA GLU A 210 -3.25 -10.05 25.20
C GLU A 210 -4.02 -10.67 26.35
N LYS A 211 -4.57 -9.85 27.26
CA LYS A 211 -5.38 -10.32 28.38
C LYS A 211 -6.73 -10.89 27.93
N GLU A 212 -7.45 -10.18 27.07
CA GLU A 212 -8.79 -10.57 26.62
C GLU A 212 -8.76 -11.71 25.60
N ILE A 213 -7.74 -11.74 24.73
CA ILE A 213 -7.55 -12.76 23.69
C ILE A 213 -6.11 -13.30 23.77
N PRO A 214 -5.80 -14.20 24.73
CA PRO A 214 -4.43 -14.73 24.92
C PRO A 214 -3.84 -15.46 23.71
N THR A 215 -4.71 -15.88 22.78
CA THR A 215 -4.33 -16.53 21.51
C THR A 215 -4.03 -15.54 20.40
N SER A 216 -4.11 -14.22 20.67
CA SER A 216 -3.81 -13.18 19.70
C SER A 216 -2.29 -13.06 19.48
N ASP A 217 -1.86 -13.31 18.25
CA ASP A 217 -0.48 -13.04 17.83
C ASP A 217 -0.25 -11.55 17.51
N TRP A 218 -1.31 -10.81 17.19
CA TRP A 218 -1.25 -9.39 16.87
C TRP A 218 -0.85 -8.52 18.06
N ALA A 219 -1.24 -8.90 19.26
CA ALA A 219 -0.77 -8.22 20.47
C ALA A 219 0.76 -8.19 20.53
N GLN A 220 1.42 -9.28 20.12
CA GLN A 220 2.87 -9.41 20.18
C GLN A 220 3.60 -8.51 19.16
N VAL A 221 2.96 -8.17 18.03
CA VAL A 221 3.52 -7.23 17.04
C VAL A 221 3.73 -5.84 17.67
N SER A 222 2.77 -5.36 18.44
CA SER A 222 2.87 -4.07 19.13
C SER A 222 3.72 -4.12 20.38
N LEU A 223 3.57 -5.17 21.19
CA LEU A 223 4.38 -5.38 22.39
C LEU A 223 5.86 -5.55 22.08
N PHE A 224 6.22 -6.15 20.96
CA PHE A 224 7.60 -6.25 20.51
C PHE A 224 8.27 -4.88 20.41
N LYS A 225 7.64 -3.94 19.67
CA LYS A 225 8.17 -2.57 19.52
C LYS A 225 8.30 -1.86 20.86
N PHE A 226 7.29 -2.02 21.74
CA PHE A 226 7.32 -1.47 23.08
C PHE A 226 8.51 -2.03 23.90
N HIS A 227 8.76 -3.34 23.85
CA HIS A 227 9.88 -3.97 24.58
C HIS A 227 11.24 -3.53 24.04
N LEU A 228 11.37 -3.33 22.70
CA LEU A 228 12.57 -2.76 22.10
C LEU A 228 12.84 -1.35 22.62
N ASN A 229 11.83 -0.48 22.62
CA ASN A 229 11.94 0.91 23.06
C ASN A 229 12.29 1.03 24.55
N ASN A 230 11.81 0.08 25.36
CA ASN A 230 12.15 0.00 26.79
C ASN A 230 13.42 -0.79 27.10
N ASN A 231 14.15 -1.22 26.06
CA ASN A 231 15.36 -2.02 26.19
C ASN A 231 15.16 -3.36 26.97
N ASP A 232 13.94 -3.90 26.96
CA ASP A 232 13.60 -5.19 27.60
C ASP A 232 13.85 -6.33 26.60
N SER A 233 15.12 -6.74 26.54
CA SER A 233 15.59 -7.77 25.60
C SER A 233 14.82 -9.08 25.73
N SER A 234 14.58 -9.55 26.97
CA SER A 234 13.91 -10.83 27.21
C SER A 234 12.49 -10.88 26.68
N LYS A 235 11.70 -9.82 26.94
CA LYS A 235 10.34 -9.74 26.44
C LYS A 235 10.30 -9.47 24.92
N ALA A 236 11.24 -8.69 24.39
CA ALA A 236 11.36 -8.49 22.94
C ALA A 236 11.56 -9.82 22.20
N VAL A 237 12.48 -10.67 22.69
CA VAL A 237 12.74 -12.02 22.16
C VAL A 237 11.48 -12.89 22.21
N LEU A 238 10.76 -12.88 23.34
CA LEU A 238 9.51 -13.66 23.48
C LEU A 238 8.46 -13.22 22.48
N SER A 239 8.21 -11.91 22.36
CA SER A 239 7.25 -11.34 21.40
C SER A 239 7.64 -11.64 19.96
N MET A 240 8.92 -11.42 19.59
CA MET A 240 9.44 -11.76 18.27
C MET A 240 9.19 -13.23 17.92
N ASN A 241 9.57 -14.15 18.81
CA ASN A 241 9.41 -15.58 18.57
C ASN A 241 7.94 -15.98 18.35
N LYS A 242 7.00 -15.39 19.10
CA LYS A 242 5.55 -15.62 18.88
C LYS A 242 5.14 -15.14 17.49
N VAL A 243 5.54 -13.92 17.09
CA VAL A 243 5.23 -13.38 15.76
C VAL A 243 5.81 -14.24 14.64
N LEU A 244 7.09 -14.63 14.74
CA LEU A 244 7.76 -15.43 13.70
C LEU A 244 7.12 -16.81 13.52
N LYS A 245 6.61 -17.43 14.60
CA LYS A 245 5.92 -18.72 14.58
C LYS A 245 4.50 -18.63 14.05
N SER A 246 3.83 -17.49 14.19
CA SER A 246 2.44 -17.32 13.83
C SER A 246 2.17 -17.60 12.35
N GLU A 247 1.13 -18.36 12.05
CA GLU A 247 0.63 -18.55 10.69
C GLU A 247 -0.31 -17.42 10.25
N LYS A 248 -0.83 -16.64 11.21
CA LYS A 248 -1.78 -15.54 10.97
C LYS A 248 -1.09 -14.23 10.59
N ILE A 249 0.18 -14.05 10.92
CA ILE A 249 0.93 -12.83 10.67
C ILE A 249 1.59 -12.87 9.30
N ASP A 250 1.36 -11.83 8.50
CA ASP A 250 1.92 -11.68 7.17
C ASP A 250 3.46 -11.69 7.17
N LYS A 251 4.06 -12.28 6.14
CA LYS A 251 5.51 -12.38 5.98
C LYS A 251 6.20 -11.02 6.02
N LYS A 252 5.59 -9.96 5.46
CA LYS A 252 6.18 -8.60 5.48
C LYS A 252 6.33 -8.06 6.90
N ILE A 253 5.35 -8.38 7.77
CA ILE A 253 5.41 -8.00 9.18
C ILE A 253 6.51 -8.79 9.89
N LYS A 254 6.62 -10.09 9.65
CA LYS A 254 7.70 -10.94 10.20
C LYS A 254 9.08 -10.42 9.78
N HIS A 255 9.27 -10.07 8.50
CA HIS A 255 10.54 -9.50 8.01
C HIS A 255 10.85 -8.17 8.70
N ARG A 256 9.85 -7.30 8.91
CA ARG A 256 10.04 -6.03 9.62
C ARG A 256 10.44 -6.25 11.07
N ILE A 257 9.71 -7.09 11.81
CA ILE A 257 9.99 -7.44 13.20
C ILE A 257 11.42 -7.99 13.35
N PHE A 258 11.80 -8.91 12.47
CA PHE A 258 13.12 -9.48 12.48
C PHE A 258 14.21 -8.44 12.17
N ASN A 259 14.00 -7.56 11.20
CA ASN A 259 14.95 -6.49 10.87
C ASN A 259 15.14 -5.51 12.04
N GLU A 260 14.05 -5.11 12.71
CA GLU A 260 14.12 -4.26 13.91
C GLU A 260 14.88 -4.97 15.04
N PHE A 261 14.67 -6.28 15.22
CA PHE A 261 15.42 -7.07 16.21
C PHE A 261 16.90 -7.21 15.85
N LEU A 262 17.21 -7.41 14.58
CA LEU A 262 18.59 -7.51 14.11
C LEU A 262 19.37 -6.23 14.40
N ILE A 263 18.80 -5.06 14.14
CA ILE A 263 19.36 -3.75 14.47
C ILE A 263 19.56 -3.62 15.99
N PHE A 264 18.54 -4.00 16.78
CA PHE A 264 18.59 -3.94 18.24
C PHE A 264 19.66 -4.85 18.84
N ALA A 265 19.91 -6.00 18.22
CA ALA A 265 20.87 -7.00 18.67
C ALA A 265 22.32 -6.70 18.26
N GLN A 266 22.58 -5.78 17.33
CA GLN A 266 23.92 -5.47 16.83
C GLN A 266 24.92 -5.14 17.95
N ALA A 267 24.47 -4.38 18.96
CA ALA A 267 25.30 -3.97 20.09
C ALA A 267 25.16 -4.89 21.33
N LYS A 268 24.49 -6.05 21.18
CA LYS A 268 24.09 -6.95 22.28
C LYS A 268 24.57 -8.38 22.04
N PRO A 269 25.80 -8.73 22.34
CA PRO A 269 26.32 -10.08 22.11
C PRO A 269 25.53 -11.19 22.79
N GLU A 270 24.85 -10.89 23.91
CA GLU A 270 23.96 -11.83 24.62
C GLU A 270 22.76 -12.30 23.83
N LEU A 271 22.32 -11.53 22.79
CA LEU A 271 21.20 -11.86 21.92
C LEU A 271 21.57 -12.65 20.67
N GLU A 272 22.85 -12.95 20.46
CA GLU A 272 23.35 -13.64 19.28
C GLU A 272 22.68 -15.01 19.07
N ALA A 273 22.53 -15.80 20.13
CA ALA A 273 21.89 -17.10 20.06
C ALA A 273 20.40 -17.01 19.69
N ASP A 274 19.70 -15.97 20.18
CA ASP A 274 18.30 -15.75 19.85
C ASP A 274 18.14 -15.26 18.40
N LEU A 275 19.07 -14.42 17.92
CA LEU A 275 19.13 -13.98 16.54
C LEU A 275 19.37 -15.15 15.58
N GLU A 276 20.33 -16.05 15.89
CA GLU A 276 20.57 -17.25 15.08
C GLU A 276 19.35 -18.18 15.01
N LYS A 277 18.63 -18.33 16.13
CA LYS A 277 17.36 -19.09 16.13
C LYS A 277 16.28 -18.41 15.26
N ALA A 278 16.18 -17.08 15.36
CA ALA A 278 15.21 -16.33 14.58
C ALA A 278 15.50 -16.41 13.08
N ILE A 279 16.76 -16.43 12.64
CA ILE A 279 17.18 -16.60 11.25
C ILE A 279 16.67 -17.93 10.67
N GLN A 280 16.54 -18.98 11.47
CA GLN A 280 16.06 -20.29 10.99
C GLN A 280 14.65 -20.22 10.38
N TYR A 281 13.80 -19.28 10.82
CA TYR A 281 12.48 -19.07 10.22
C TYR A 281 12.56 -18.57 8.76
N PHE A 282 13.69 -18.03 8.34
CA PHE A 282 13.92 -17.46 7.01
C PHE A 282 14.84 -18.34 6.13
N GLU A 283 15.37 -19.44 6.63
CA GLU A 283 16.33 -20.29 5.87
C GLU A 283 15.78 -20.85 4.57
N ASN A 284 14.47 -21.10 4.51
CA ASN A 284 13.79 -21.63 3.33
C ASN A 284 12.98 -20.57 2.57
N ASP A 285 13.00 -19.32 3.03
CA ASP A 285 12.28 -18.24 2.37
C ASP A 285 13.17 -17.62 1.28
N LYS A 286 12.78 -17.84 0.02
CA LYS A 286 13.50 -17.31 -1.17
C LYS A 286 13.26 -15.82 -1.39
N GLU A 287 12.31 -15.21 -0.68
CA GLU A 287 11.91 -13.82 -0.81
C GLU A 287 12.25 -12.98 0.42
N VAL A 288 13.22 -13.41 1.21
CA VAL A 288 13.61 -12.73 2.46
C VAL A 288 14.15 -11.33 2.16
N LYS A 289 13.33 -10.30 2.41
CA LYS A 289 13.72 -8.90 2.19
C LYS A 289 14.88 -8.43 3.07
N VAL A 290 15.13 -9.10 4.19
CA VAL A 290 16.23 -8.82 5.13
C VAL A 290 17.46 -9.67 4.85
N ALA A 291 17.52 -10.41 3.74
CA ALA A 291 18.61 -11.31 3.41
C ALA A 291 19.98 -10.60 3.36
N LYS A 292 20.05 -9.39 2.82
CA LYS A 292 21.27 -8.57 2.80
C LYS A 292 21.80 -8.34 4.22
N GLU A 293 20.94 -7.95 5.15
CA GLU A 293 21.34 -7.66 6.54
C GLU A 293 21.74 -8.92 7.31
N ILE A 294 21.06 -10.04 7.03
CA ILE A 294 21.48 -11.34 7.57
C ILE A 294 22.88 -11.73 7.03
N GLY A 295 23.11 -11.50 5.74
CA GLY A 295 24.42 -11.71 5.12
C GLY A 295 25.53 -10.89 5.80
N LYS A 296 25.30 -9.59 6.00
CA LYS A 296 26.22 -8.68 6.73
C LYS A 296 26.50 -9.17 8.15
N PHE A 297 25.45 -9.60 8.86
CA PHE A 297 25.60 -10.18 10.20
C PHE A 297 26.56 -11.41 10.21
N PHE A 298 26.34 -12.39 9.32
CA PHE A 298 27.20 -13.56 9.26
C PHE A 298 28.62 -13.24 8.79
N GLN A 299 28.81 -12.27 7.89
CA GLN A 299 30.13 -11.83 7.47
C GLN A 299 30.91 -11.18 8.64
N ALA A 300 30.24 -10.31 9.42
CA ALA A 300 30.83 -9.73 10.64
C ALA A 300 31.22 -10.81 11.68
N LYS A 301 30.45 -11.93 11.71
CA LYS A 301 30.77 -13.12 12.55
C LYS A 301 31.80 -14.06 11.94
N LYS A 302 32.44 -13.66 10.85
CA LYS A 302 33.45 -14.47 10.13
C LYS A 302 32.89 -15.84 9.67
N ASN A 303 31.63 -15.85 9.28
CA ASN A 303 30.96 -17.01 8.68
C ASN A 303 30.59 -16.72 7.22
N PRO A 304 31.58 -16.67 6.30
CA PRO A 304 31.36 -16.30 4.91
C PRO A 304 30.45 -17.28 4.18
N THR A 305 30.42 -18.56 4.55
CA THR A 305 29.55 -19.56 3.94
C THR A 305 28.05 -19.20 4.11
N LYS A 306 27.64 -18.81 5.32
CA LYS A 306 26.28 -18.34 5.56
C LYS A 306 26.03 -16.96 4.92
N ALA A 307 27.00 -16.05 4.97
CA ALA A 307 26.90 -14.74 4.32
C ALA A 307 26.64 -14.88 2.82
N ILE A 308 27.38 -15.71 2.10
CA ILE A 308 27.21 -16.01 0.67
C ILE A 308 25.79 -16.49 0.39
N LYS A 309 25.27 -17.44 1.19
CA LYS A 309 23.89 -17.95 1.03
C LYS A 309 22.87 -16.80 1.03
N PHE A 310 22.93 -15.89 2.01
CA PHE A 310 21.94 -14.83 2.14
C PHE A 310 22.14 -13.69 1.14
N TYR A 311 23.37 -13.34 0.77
CA TYR A 311 23.60 -12.40 -0.32
C TYR A 311 23.06 -12.89 -1.66
N ARG A 312 23.23 -14.20 -1.96
CA ARG A 312 22.60 -14.80 -3.16
C ARG A 312 21.10 -14.75 -3.14
N ILE A 313 20.44 -14.99 -1.98
CA ILE A 313 19.00 -14.85 -1.82
C ILE A 313 18.56 -13.41 -2.13
N HIS A 314 19.30 -12.43 -1.61
CA HIS A 314 19.00 -11.02 -1.89
C HIS A 314 19.13 -10.70 -3.38
N LEU A 315 20.24 -11.08 -4.02
CA LEU A 315 20.50 -10.80 -5.43
C LEU A 315 19.57 -11.54 -6.39
N ASN A 316 18.94 -12.64 -5.99
CA ASN A 316 17.90 -13.28 -6.77
C ASN A 316 16.63 -12.41 -6.88
N ALA A 317 16.36 -11.58 -5.86
CA ALA A 317 15.23 -10.67 -5.82
C ALA A 317 15.56 -9.26 -6.36
N VAL A 318 16.81 -8.79 -6.13
CA VAL A 318 17.30 -7.45 -6.51
C VAL A 318 18.63 -7.61 -7.23
N LYS A 319 18.57 -7.85 -8.53
CA LYS A 319 19.75 -8.24 -9.35
C LYS A 319 20.78 -7.12 -9.54
N ASP A 320 20.35 -5.86 -9.41
CA ASP A 320 21.12 -4.65 -9.68
C ASP A 320 21.64 -3.94 -8.42
N ASP A 321 21.63 -4.61 -7.25
CA ASP A 321 22.22 -4.08 -6.02
C ASP A 321 23.73 -4.29 -6.01
N ILE A 322 24.47 -3.35 -6.61
CA ILE A 322 25.93 -3.39 -6.68
C ILE A 322 26.61 -3.47 -5.28
N GLU A 323 26.04 -2.85 -4.26
CA GLU A 323 26.57 -2.96 -2.90
C GLU A 323 26.56 -4.42 -2.43
N THR A 324 25.45 -5.15 -2.63
CA THR A 324 25.38 -6.57 -2.26
C THR A 324 26.25 -7.44 -3.15
N VAL A 325 26.45 -7.09 -4.43
CA VAL A 325 27.43 -7.77 -5.30
C VAL A 325 28.81 -7.67 -4.68
N LEU A 326 29.26 -6.47 -4.29
CA LEU A 326 30.60 -6.27 -3.71
C LEU A 326 30.77 -7.02 -2.39
N LEU A 327 29.73 -7.04 -1.54
CA LEU A 327 29.72 -7.84 -0.30
C LEU A 327 29.83 -9.34 -0.58
N LEU A 328 29.16 -9.83 -1.61
CA LEU A 328 29.23 -11.24 -2.04
C LEU A 328 30.64 -11.58 -2.57
N LEU A 329 31.25 -10.71 -3.38
CA LEU A 329 32.62 -10.90 -3.85
C LEU A 329 33.62 -10.92 -2.72
N GLN A 330 33.45 -10.04 -1.74
CA GLN A 330 34.25 -10.07 -0.51
C GLN A 330 34.06 -11.39 0.25
N ALA A 331 32.84 -11.85 0.42
CA ALA A 331 32.55 -13.12 1.09
C ALA A 331 33.13 -14.33 0.35
N TYR A 332 33.11 -14.34 -0.99
CA TYR A 332 33.81 -15.38 -1.78
C TYR A 332 35.32 -15.36 -1.54
N THR A 333 35.92 -14.16 -1.49
CA THR A 333 37.34 -14.01 -1.18
C THR A 333 37.69 -14.57 0.22
N GLU A 334 36.90 -14.20 1.23
CA GLU A 334 37.06 -14.70 2.61
C GLU A 334 36.84 -16.22 2.72
N ASN A 335 36.03 -16.81 1.86
CA ASN A 335 35.73 -18.24 1.83
C ASN A 335 36.65 -19.04 0.89
N GLY A 336 37.57 -18.39 0.18
CA GLY A 336 38.48 -19.03 -0.76
C GLY A 336 37.81 -19.57 -2.05
N GLN A 337 36.62 -19.08 -2.39
CA GLN A 337 35.88 -19.49 -3.57
C GLN A 337 36.26 -18.66 -4.81
N PHE A 338 37.52 -18.85 -5.27
CA PHE A 338 38.08 -17.99 -6.31
C PHE A 338 37.50 -18.25 -7.71
N ALA A 339 36.99 -19.45 -7.98
CA ALA A 339 36.32 -19.73 -9.25
C ALA A 339 34.98 -18.98 -9.37
N GLU A 340 34.19 -18.99 -8.29
CA GLU A 340 32.92 -18.23 -8.21
C GLU A 340 33.18 -16.73 -8.21
N LEU A 341 34.27 -16.29 -7.54
CA LEU A 341 34.71 -14.90 -7.53
C LEU A 341 35.03 -14.41 -8.96
N ASP A 342 35.81 -15.18 -9.74
CA ASP A 342 36.12 -14.86 -11.15
C ASP A 342 34.84 -14.79 -12.01
N ALA A 343 34.00 -15.82 -11.93
CA ALA A 343 32.79 -15.88 -12.72
C ALA A 343 31.84 -14.72 -12.44
N MET A 344 31.56 -14.44 -11.14
CA MET A 344 30.63 -13.39 -10.73
C MET A 344 31.18 -11.99 -11.06
N SER A 345 32.44 -11.72 -10.78
CA SER A 345 33.04 -10.41 -11.08
C SER A 345 33.10 -10.15 -12.59
N GLN A 346 33.37 -11.17 -13.42
CA GLN A 346 33.36 -11.05 -14.88
C GLN A 346 31.96 -10.79 -15.41
N GLU A 347 30.92 -11.44 -14.90
CA GLU A 347 29.52 -11.19 -15.24
C GLU A 347 29.14 -9.74 -14.90
N GLN A 348 29.47 -9.28 -13.72
CA GLN A 348 29.11 -7.95 -13.25
C GLN A 348 29.87 -6.83 -14.00
N LEU A 349 31.07 -7.07 -14.49
CA LEU A 349 31.81 -6.13 -15.35
C LEU A 349 31.06 -5.81 -16.66
N GLN A 350 30.20 -6.69 -17.15
CA GLN A 350 29.37 -6.41 -18.33
C GLN A 350 28.28 -5.36 -18.02
N MET A 351 27.77 -5.34 -16.78
CA MET A 351 26.74 -4.39 -16.35
C MET A 351 27.34 -3.11 -15.79
N TYR A 352 28.48 -3.19 -15.12
CA TYR A 352 29.13 -2.08 -14.41
C TYR A 352 30.59 -1.90 -14.85
N PRO A 353 30.85 -1.55 -16.13
CA PRO A 353 32.21 -1.51 -16.71
C PRO A 353 33.11 -0.41 -16.13
N THR A 354 32.58 0.52 -15.36
CA THR A 354 33.36 1.58 -14.71
C THR A 354 33.55 1.39 -13.20
N GLN A 355 33.13 0.22 -12.66
CA GLN A 355 33.23 -0.08 -11.25
C GLN A 355 34.58 -0.73 -10.93
N PRO A 356 35.57 -0.01 -10.35
CA PRO A 356 36.93 -0.51 -10.21
C PRO A 356 37.07 -1.71 -9.28
N GLU A 357 36.21 -1.84 -8.26
CA GLU A 357 36.24 -2.97 -7.34
C GLU A 357 36.00 -4.31 -8.06
N LEU A 358 35.21 -4.32 -9.14
CA LEU A 358 34.98 -5.55 -9.93
C LEU A 358 36.25 -6.01 -10.62
N TYR A 359 37.04 -5.10 -11.16
CA TYR A 359 38.35 -5.40 -11.76
C TYR A 359 39.34 -5.91 -10.70
N TYR A 360 39.32 -5.29 -9.52
CA TYR A 360 40.14 -5.73 -8.39
C TYR A 360 39.81 -7.18 -8.00
N TYR A 361 38.53 -7.49 -7.75
CA TYR A 361 38.12 -8.85 -7.36
C TYR A 361 38.37 -9.87 -8.46
N ASN A 362 38.17 -9.52 -9.72
CA ASN A 362 38.48 -10.40 -10.85
C ASN A 362 39.99 -10.65 -10.97
N GLY A 363 40.81 -9.62 -10.83
CA GLY A 363 42.27 -9.74 -10.82
C GLY A 363 42.80 -10.58 -9.64
N LEU A 364 42.24 -10.37 -8.46
CA LEU A 364 42.58 -11.18 -7.27
C LEU A 364 42.20 -12.67 -7.50
N ALA A 365 41.01 -12.95 -8.00
CA ALA A 365 40.57 -14.31 -8.31
C ALA A 365 41.50 -14.99 -9.30
N ASN A 366 41.85 -14.30 -10.38
CA ASN A 366 42.77 -14.86 -11.39
C ASN A 366 44.19 -15.07 -10.87
N ASN A 367 44.71 -14.23 -9.98
CA ASN A 367 45.97 -14.47 -9.32
C ASN A 367 45.93 -15.73 -8.46
N GLN A 368 44.86 -15.91 -7.65
CA GLN A 368 44.73 -17.12 -6.80
C GLN A 368 44.54 -18.40 -7.62
N LEU A 369 43.93 -18.29 -8.81
CA LEU A 369 43.78 -19.39 -9.79
C LEU A 369 45.05 -19.58 -10.65
N GLN A 370 46.12 -18.85 -10.39
CA GLN A 370 47.39 -18.86 -11.14
C GLN A 370 47.25 -18.47 -12.63
N LEU A 371 46.20 -17.74 -12.97
CA LEU A 371 45.95 -17.21 -14.31
C LEU A 371 46.56 -15.79 -14.44
N TYR A 372 47.86 -15.67 -14.14
CA TYR A 372 48.58 -14.41 -13.93
C TYR A 372 48.47 -13.43 -15.11
N LYS A 373 48.51 -13.94 -16.34
CA LYS A 373 48.36 -13.08 -17.53
C LYS A 373 46.98 -12.43 -17.56
N LYS A 374 45.89 -13.22 -17.30
CA LYS A 374 44.53 -12.72 -17.24
C LYS A 374 44.35 -11.73 -16.09
N ALA A 375 44.94 -12.04 -14.91
CA ALA A 375 44.96 -11.13 -13.76
C ALA A 375 45.59 -9.77 -14.10
N LYS A 376 46.76 -9.77 -14.74
CA LYS A 376 47.45 -8.56 -15.17
C LYS A 376 46.54 -7.75 -16.13
N ASP A 377 46.03 -8.39 -17.19
CA ASP A 377 45.27 -7.70 -18.24
C ASP A 377 44.02 -7.03 -17.66
N VAL A 378 43.28 -7.70 -16.76
CA VAL A 378 42.09 -7.13 -16.14
C VAL A 378 42.40 -6.02 -15.15
N LEU A 379 43.47 -6.15 -14.35
CA LEU A 379 43.86 -5.12 -13.40
C LEU A 379 44.36 -3.84 -14.11
N GLU A 380 45.16 -3.99 -15.19
CA GLU A 380 45.58 -2.85 -15.99
C GLU A 380 44.38 -2.13 -16.62
N SER A 381 43.34 -2.87 -17.09
CA SER A 381 42.12 -2.29 -17.66
C SER A 381 41.26 -1.54 -16.61
N GLY A 382 41.30 -1.97 -15.35
CA GLY A 382 40.53 -1.34 -14.26
C GLY A 382 41.23 -0.19 -13.57
N ALA A 383 42.57 -0.07 -13.72
CA ALA A 383 43.36 0.90 -12.94
C ALA A 383 42.96 2.36 -13.17
N ASP A 384 42.54 2.71 -14.39
CA ASP A 384 42.15 4.09 -14.78
C ASP A 384 40.79 4.50 -14.15
N PHE A 385 39.98 3.55 -13.68
CA PHE A 385 38.71 3.82 -13.00
C PHE A 385 38.87 4.08 -11.50
N VAL A 386 40.05 3.87 -10.93
CA VAL A 386 40.32 4.13 -9.51
C VAL A 386 40.54 5.62 -9.29
N ILE A 387 39.51 6.32 -8.80
CA ILE A 387 39.54 7.76 -8.55
C ILE A 387 39.37 7.99 -7.04
N ASP A 388 40.25 8.78 -6.43
CA ASP A 388 40.19 9.21 -5.01
C ASP A 388 40.05 8.08 -3.97
N ASN A 389 40.41 6.84 -4.33
CA ASN A 389 40.43 5.68 -3.41
C ASN A 389 41.80 5.09 -3.28
N VAL A 390 42.59 5.70 -2.39
CA VAL A 390 44.01 5.30 -2.15
C VAL A 390 44.11 3.84 -1.69
N THR A 391 43.14 3.35 -0.90
CA THR A 391 43.18 1.95 -0.43
C THR A 391 42.99 0.99 -1.58
N LEU A 392 42.06 1.26 -2.48
CA LEU A 392 41.86 0.45 -3.67
C LEU A 392 43.07 0.52 -4.61
N GLU A 393 43.65 1.71 -4.81
CA GLU A 393 44.86 1.88 -5.61
C GLU A 393 46.03 1.02 -5.04
N ILE A 394 46.22 1.03 -3.75
CA ILE A 394 47.23 0.15 -3.10
C ILE A 394 46.93 -1.32 -3.41
N ASN A 395 45.67 -1.74 -3.28
CA ASN A 395 45.27 -3.10 -3.56
C ASN A 395 45.52 -3.51 -5.01
N PHE A 396 45.24 -2.63 -5.96
CA PHE A 396 45.56 -2.84 -7.38
C PHE A 396 47.07 -3.04 -7.58
N MET A 397 47.91 -2.18 -6.97
CA MET A 397 49.35 -2.30 -7.09
C MET A 397 49.86 -3.63 -6.50
N ILE A 398 49.32 -4.07 -5.36
CA ILE A 398 49.69 -5.37 -4.76
C ILE A 398 49.32 -6.48 -5.74
N GLN A 399 48.09 -6.51 -6.25
CA GLN A 399 47.64 -7.56 -7.15
C GLN A 399 48.41 -7.59 -8.48
N LEU A 400 48.77 -6.43 -9.04
CA LEU A 400 49.66 -6.35 -10.19
C LEU A 400 51.06 -6.89 -9.89
N GLY A 401 51.61 -6.57 -8.71
CA GLY A 401 52.87 -7.13 -8.24
C GLY A 401 52.84 -8.65 -8.15
N GLU A 402 51.76 -9.23 -7.66
CA GLU A 402 51.55 -10.67 -7.60
C GLU A 402 51.44 -11.30 -8.99
N ALA A 403 50.67 -10.68 -9.90
CA ALA A 403 50.54 -11.15 -11.28
C ALA A 403 51.92 -11.21 -11.99
N PHE A 404 52.72 -10.13 -11.88
CA PHE A 404 54.07 -10.10 -12.46
C PHE A 404 55.05 -11.06 -11.77
N SER A 405 54.89 -11.27 -10.47
CA SER A 405 55.64 -12.33 -9.74
C SER A 405 55.36 -13.70 -10.30
N GLY A 406 54.09 -14.04 -10.51
CA GLY A 406 53.68 -15.33 -11.08
C GLY A 406 54.12 -15.53 -12.55
N MET A 407 54.25 -14.43 -13.32
CA MET A 407 54.81 -14.47 -14.67
C MET A 407 56.35 -14.48 -14.73
N GLY A 408 57.04 -14.37 -13.60
CA GLY A 408 58.49 -14.36 -13.54
C GLY A 408 59.15 -13.01 -13.88
N ASP A 409 58.38 -11.91 -13.99
CA ASP A 409 58.92 -10.57 -14.26
C ASP A 409 59.30 -9.87 -12.97
N ALA A 410 60.53 -10.13 -12.50
CA ALA A 410 61.06 -9.60 -11.23
C ALA A 410 61.13 -8.06 -11.23
N LYS A 411 61.42 -7.42 -12.39
CA LYS A 411 61.52 -5.95 -12.44
C LYS A 411 60.17 -5.28 -12.23
N LYS A 412 59.12 -5.74 -12.90
CA LYS A 412 57.76 -5.20 -12.76
C LYS A 412 57.16 -5.55 -11.42
N LYS A 413 57.43 -6.74 -10.88
CA LYS A 413 57.05 -7.11 -9.50
C LYS A 413 57.59 -6.09 -8.51
N GLU A 414 58.88 -5.79 -8.55
CA GLU A 414 59.52 -4.83 -7.63
C GLU A 414 58.93 -3.43 -7.81
N TYR A 415 58.71 -3.00 -9.03
CA TYR A 415 58.11 -1.70 -9.35
C TYR A 415 56.73 -1.53 -8.69
N TYR A 416 55.83 -2.52 -8.86
CA TYR A 416 54.46 -2.39 -8.34
C TYR A 416 54.43 -2.50 -6.80
N PHE A 417 55.19 -3.38 -6.18
CA PHE A 417 55.25 -3.44 -4.73
C PHE A 417 55.88 -2.20 -4.11
N LYS A 418 56.88 -1.58 -4.75
CA LYS A 418 57.40 -0.30 -4.33
C LYS A 418 56.36 0.80 -4.41
N LYS A 419 55.60 0.88 -5.53
CA LYS A 419 54.50 1.84 -5.70
C LYS A 419 53.42 1.67 -4.62
N ALA A 420 53.04 0.44 -4.29
CA ALA A 420 52.09 0.14 -3.21
C ALA A 420 52.63 0.65 -1.85
N ASN A 421 53.91 0.39 -1.55
CA ASN A 421 54.55 0.82 -0.29
C ASN A 421 54.62 2.36 -0.20
N ASP A 422 54.97 3.05 -1.30
CA ASP A 422 55.03 4.51 -1.33
C ASP A 422 53.64 5.14 -1.07
N LEU A 423 52.58 4.55 -1.62
CA LEU A 423 51.20 4.94 -1.35
C LEU A 423 50.79 4.72 0.12
N ILE A 424 51.19 3.59 0.71
CA ILE A 424 50.94 3.28 2.13
C ILE A 424 51.63 4.31 3.04
N ILE A 425 52.86 4.68 2.74
CA ILE A 425 53.61 5.69 3.50
C ILE A 425 52.97 7.06 3.39
N LYS A 426 52.49 7.43 2.16
CA LYS A 426 51.81 8.68 1.91
C LYS A 426 50.44 8.78 2.60
N ALA A 427 49.69 7.68 2.65
CA ALA A 427 48.39 7.60 3.32
C ALA A 427 48.45 7.66 4.85
N LYS A 428 49.63 7.40 5.46
CA LYS A 428 49.88 7.48 6.91
C LYS A 428 50.32 8.87 7.39
N LYS A 429 50.64 9.78 6.47
CA LYS A 429 50.96 11.20 6.73
C LYS A 429 49.74 12.08 6.63
#